data_17d6ac9358156708cb4ad24b990f9f8c
#
_entry.id   17d6ac9358156708cb4ad24b990f9f8c
#
_cell.length_a   1.000
_cell.length_b   1.000
_cell.length_c   1.000
_cell.angle_alpha   90.00
_cell.angle_beta   90.00
_cell.angle_gamma   90.00
#
_symmetry.space_group_name_H-M   'P 1'
#
loop_
_entity.id
_entity.type
_entity.pdbx_description
1 polymer ?
#
loop_
_entity_poly.entity_id
_entity_poly.type
_entity_poly.pdbx_seq_one_letter_code
_entity_poly.pdbx_strand_id
1 'polypeptide(L)'
;MVRPFSRKAKKSEPLNTQDDELEEVVDAIKNIGEEPVDMMGQPNETVKTEVIPFSELSIEEVSEQLKVSAQTVIKTCMDIRRGENVLIVCDPTTGDIGQALHEAANERSDRVLLIVMPKARHHGEEPPPPVANLMRQQQVVIAPTRYSLTHTRAIRQSLRGGARIATMPGMTNEMFSRGGMSADFTLIKQKISGLGTYFRRRRIAKVTSELGTDVTFEVNWREWKLDDNGICNRPKMLTNLPAGKAFIMPREGSMNGTVVIDGSWEANLVDEPITLIIENGMVMDVKGGTIAAAIRQEFGEAAKRLRTKDRENVWTMAEFGFGMNPQARLSGNVLEDEKRLGTCYF
;
A
#
# COMPACT_ATOMS: atom_id res chain seq x y z
N MET A 1 -59.44 -37.19 -7.04
CA MET A 1 -59.08 -36.80 -8.43
C MET A 1 -58.00 -35.70 -8.30
N VAL A 2 -56.74 -36.06 -8.37
CA VAL A 2 -55.60 -35.16 -8.25
C VAL A 2 -54.83 -35.24 -9.57
N ARG A 3 -54.67 -34.10 -10.26
CA ARG A 3 -53.92 -34.02 -11.52
C ARG A 3 -52.44 -33.80 -11.20
N PRO A 4 -51.51 -34.46 -11.91
CA PRO A 4 -50.06 -34.22 -11.73
C PRO A 4 -49.61 -33.01 -12.50
N PHE A 5 -48.80 -32.13 -11.84
CA PHE A 5 -48.07 -31.04 -12.47
C PHE A 5 -46.83 -31.59 -13.15
N SER A 6 -46.78 -31.44 -14.47
CA SER A 6 -45.58 -31.67 -15.31
C SER A 6 -44.66 -30.48 -15.20
N ARG A 7 -43.47 -30.62 -14.60
CA ARG A 7 -42.38 -29.68 -14.71
C ARG A 7 -41.54 -29.97 -15.98
N LYS A 8 -41.65 -29.10 -16.95
CA LYS A 8 -40.70 -29.07 -18.09
C LYS A 8 -39.30 -28.68 -17.57
N ALA A 9 -38.33 -29.52 -17.81
CA ALA A 9 -36.92 -29.23 -17.59
C ALA A 9 -36.49 -28.09 -18.57
N LYS A 10 -35.99 -26.99 -18.03
CA LYS A 10 -35.26 -25.99 -18.83
C LYS A 10 -33.89 -26.56 -19.16
N LYS A 11 -33.57 -26.61 -20.44
CA LYS A 11 -32.21 -26.86 -20.94
C LYS A 11 -31.26 -25.82 -20.35
N SER A 12 -30.18 -26.30 -19.78
CA SER A 12 -29.03 -25.48 -19.40
C SER A 12 -28.36 -24.93 -20.67
N GLU A 13 -28.32 -23.62 -20.82
CA GLU A 13 -27.42 -22.95 -21.77
C GLU A 13 -25.96 -23.12 -21.32
N PRO A 14 -24.99 -23.19 -22.25
CA PRO A 14 -23.59 -23.42 -21.90
C PRO A 14 -23.00 -22.17 -21.24
N LEU A 15 -22.20 -22.42 -20.19
CA LEU A 15 -21.32 -21.43 -19.53
C LEU A 15 -20.24 -20.96 -20.53
N ASN A 16 -20.45 -19.81 -21.14
CA ASN A 16 -19.41 -19.14 -21.92
C ASN A 16 -19.31 -17.63 -21.59
N THR A 17 -19.78 -17.21 -20.43
CA THR A 17 -19.78 -15.81 -20.02
C THR A 17 -18.69 -15.46 -19.00
N GLN A 18 -17.93 -16.43 -18.50
CA GLN A 18 -16.87 -16.17 -17.52
C GLN A 18 -15.54 -15.73 -18.14
N ASP A 19 -15.24 -16.23 -19.35
CA ASP A 19 -13.98 -15.89 -20.03
C ASP A 19 -14.03 -14.48 -20.63
N ASP A 20 -15.16 -14.09 -21.23
CA ASP A 20 -15.36 -12.75 -21.80
C ASP A 20 -15.36 -11.65 -20.70
N GLU A 21 -15.92 -11.94 -19.50
CA GLU A 21 -15.88 -11.01 -18.36
C GLU A 21 -14.49 -10.91 -17.73
N LEU A 22 -13.67 -11.96 -17.83
CA LEU A 22 -12.26 -11.94 -17.38
C LEU A 22 -11.39 -11.10 -18.33
N GLU A 23 -11.61 -11.16 -19.64
CA GLU A 23 -10.92 -10.31 -20.61
C GLU A 23 -11.25 -8.83 -20.39
N GLU A 24 -12.51 -8.46 -20.11
CA GLU A 24 -12.88 -7.09 -19.79
C GLU A 24 -12.19 -6.56 -18.50
N VAL A 25 -12.02 -7.40 -17.48
CA VAL A 25 -11.31 -7.01 -16.24
C VAL A 25 -9.82 -6.88 -16.47
N VAL A 26 -9.22 -7.79 -17.23
CA VAL A 26 -7.80 -7.73 -17.60
C VAL A 26 -7.53 -6.51 -18.48
N ASP A 27 -8.40 -6.20 -19.43
CA ASP A 27 -8.30 -5.00 -20.28
C ASP A 27 -8.55 -3.71 -19.48
N ALA A 28 -9.47 -3.71 -18.52
CA ALA A 28 -9.66 -2.57 -17.62
C ALA A 28 -8.41 -2.32 -16.75
N ILE A 29 -7.72 -3.37 -16.31
CA ILE A 29 -6.47 -3.25 -15.55
C ILE A 29 -5.31 -2.82 -16.47
N LYS A 30 -5.22 -3.35 -17.70
CA LYS A 30 -4.23 -2.94 -18.70
C LYS A 30 -4.40 -1.48 -19.09
N ASN A 31 -5.63 -1.05 -19.37
CA ASN A 31 -5.96 0.35 -19.72
C ASN A 31 -5.74 1.35 -18.57
N ILE A 32 -5.51 0.87 -17.34
CA ILE A 32 -5.09 1.73 -16.22
C ILE A 32 -3.65 2.24 -16.39
N GLY A 33 -2.83 1.52 -17.16
CA GLY A 33 -1.40 1.81 -17.41
C GLY A 33 -1.10 2.50 -18.74
N GLU A 34 -2.06 2.70 -19.64
CA GLU A 34 -1.82 3.40 -20.89
C GLU A 34 -1.67 4.91 -20.65
N GLU A 35 -0.60 5.48 -21.19
CA GLU A 35 -0.34 6.92 -21.19
C GLU A 35 -1.47 7.67 -21.89
N PRO A 36 -1.75 8.92 -21.51
CA PRO A 36 -2.76 9.72 -22.19
C PRO A 36 -2.35 9.92 -23.64
N VAL A 37 -3.08 9.30 -24.56
CA VAL A 37 -3.02 9.61 -25.99
C VAL A 37 -3.65 10.96 -26.26
N ASP A 38 -3.07 11.71 -27.18
CA ASP A 38 -3.67 12.95 -27.65
C ASP A 38 -5.03 12.68 -28.33
N MET A 39 -5.83 13.73 -28.53
CA MET A 39 -7.15 13.61 -29.14
C MET A 39 -7.14 13.11 -30.60
N MET A 40 -5.98 12.79 -31.16
CA MET A 40 -5.80 12.26 -32.51
C MET A 40 -5.20 10.84 -32.55
N GLY A 41 -4.98 10.19 -31.39
CA GLY A 41 -4.55 8.78 -31.31
C GLY A 41 -3.11 8.54 -31.73
N GLN A 42 -2.26 9.58 -31.76
CA GLN A 42 -0.83 9.40 -32.01
C GLN A 42 -0.07 9.27 -30.69
N PRO A 43 0.88 8.33 -30.58
CA PRO A 43 1.74 8.28 -29.40
C PRO A 43 2.55 9.58 -29.37
N ASN A 44 2.45 10.31 -28.25
CA ASN A 44 3.35 11.42 -27.99
C ASN A 44 4.78 10.88 -28.08
N GLU A 45 5.59 11.49 -28.94
CA GLU A 45 7.04 11.25 -28.92
C GLU A 45 7.53 11.57 -27.50
N THR A 46 7.80 10.52 -26.74
CA THR A 46 8.45 10.63 -25.45
C THR A 46 9.82 11.22 -25.69
N VAL A 47 9.94 12.50 -25.42
CA VAL A 47 11.26 13.11 -25.20
C VAL A 47 11.90 12.26 -24.10
N LYS A 48 12.87 11.43 -24.47
CA LYS A 48 13.71 10.72 -23.53
C LYS A 48 14.52 11.77 -22.78
N THR A 49 13.93 12.39 -21.79
CA THR A 49 14.66 13.17 -20.81
C THR A 49 15.53 12.15 -20.08
N GLU A 50 16.85 12.22 -20.25
CA GLU A 50 17.77 11.42 -19.45
C GLU A 50 17.44 11.68 -17.99
N VAL A 51 16.95 10.64 -17.31
CA VAL A 51 16.61 10.74 -15.88
C VAL A 51 17.92 10.76 -15.12
N ILE A 52 18.37 11.95 -14.73
CA ILE A 52 19.56 12.13 -13.90
C ILE A 52 19.40 11.29 -12.63
N PRO A 53 20.33 10.39 -12.29
CA PRO A 53 20.31 9.64 -11.04
C PRO A 53 20.12 10.57 -9.82
N PHE A 54 19.36 10.14 -8.82
CA PHE A 54 19.11 10.98 -7.64
C PHE A 54 20.39 11.37 -6.90
N SER A 55 21.40 10.49 -6.92
CA SER A 55 22.73 10.71 -6.34
C SER A 55 23.54 11.82 -7.04
N GLU A 56 23.17 12.20 -8.24
CA GLU A 56 23.86 13.23 -9.06
C GLU A 56 23.17 14.59 -8.97
N LEU A 57 22.02 14.68 -8.26
CA LEU A 57 21.33 15.95 -8.07
C LEU A 57 22.08 16.86 -7.10
N SER A 58 22.05 18.15 -7.38
CA SER A 58 22.46 19.18 -6.43
C SER A 58 21.52 19.25 -5.22
N ILE A 59 22.00 19.81 -4.12
CA ILE A 59 21.19 20.02 -2.90
C ILE A 59 19.95 20.89 -3.20
N GLU A 60 20.07 21.86 -4.08
CA GLU A 60 18.98 22.76 -4.47
C GLU A 60 17.92 22.03 -5.26
N GLU A 61 18.30 21.16 -6.21
CA GLU A 61 17.35 20.32 -6.97
C GLU A 61 16.62 19.33 -6.08
N VAL A 62 17.30 18.68 -5.14
CA VAL A 62 16.68 17.80 -4.14
C VAL A 62 15.69 18.60 -3.31
N SER A 63 16.07 19.76 -2.80
CA SER A 63 15.20 20.62 -1.99
C SER A 63 13.93 21.03 -2.75
N GLU A 64 14.05 21.39 -4.02
CA GLU A 64 12.89 21.77 -4.83
C GLU A 64 11.93 20.59 -5.08
N GLN A 65 12.47 19.41 -5.36
CA GLN A 65 11.65 18.21 -5.52
C GLN A 65 10.93 17.81 -4.21
N LEU A 66 11.60 17.94 -3.06
CA LEU A 66 10.97 17.73 -1.76
C LEU A 66 9.80 18.69 -1.52
N LYS A 67 9.92 19.96 -1.93
CA LYS A 67 8.85 20.96 -1.81
C LYS A 67 7.62 20.59 -2.61
N VAL A 68 7.78 20.12 -3.85
CA VAL A 68 6.65 19.69 -4.70
C VAL A 68 5.85 18.57 -4.04
N SER A 69 6.55 17.53 -3.56
CA SER A 69 5.89 16.42 -2.87
C SER A 69 5.27 16.85 -1.53
N ALA A 70 5.94 17.72 -0.79
CA ALA A 70 5.40 18.28 0.44
C ALA A 70 4.09 19.05 0.18
N GLN A 71 4.03 19.84 -0.88
CA GLN A 71 2.80 20.54 -1.27
C GLN A 71 1.66 19.56 -1.62
N THR A 72 1.99 18.44 -2.29
CA THR A 72 1.02 17.36 -2.57
C THR A 72 0.46 16.77 -1.27
N VAL A 73 1.33 16.45 -0.31
CA VAL A 73 0.89 15.98 1.03
C VAL A 73 -0.04 16.99 1.69
N ILE A 74 0.38 18.25 1.75
CA ILE A 74 -0.33 19.31 2.49
C ILE A 74 -1.66 19.69 1.84
N LYS A 75 -1.64 19.88 0.51
CA LYS A 75 -2.80 20.40 -0.24
C LYS A 75 -3.77 19.30 -0.66
N THR A 76 -3.26 18.19 -1.17
CA THR A 76 -4.08 17.12 -1.76
C THR A 76 -4.39 16.02 -0.75
N CYS A 77 -3.36 15.45 -0.12
CA CYS A 77 -3.57 14.30 0.77
C CYS A 77 -4.24 14.70 2.07
N MET A 78 -3.71 15.72 2.75
CA MET A 78 -4.18 16.14 4.07
C MET A 78 -5.20 17.28 4.03
N ASP A 79 -5.34 18.02 2.94
CA ASP A 79 -6.24 19.18 2.81
C ASP A 79 -6.15 20.11 4.02
N ILE A 80 -4.93 20.58 4.33
CA ILE A 80 -4.70 21.43 5.50
C ILE A 80 -5.34 22.78 5.28
N ARG A 81 -6.08 23.24 6.31
CA ARG A 81 -6.87 24.46 6.28
C ARG A 81 -6.28 25.51 7.21
N ARG A 82 -6.60 26.75 6.92
CA ARG A 82 -6.18 27.89 7.75
C ARG A 82 -6.62 27.71 9.20
N GLY A 83 -5.68 27.93 10.13
CA GLY A 83 -5.94 27.88 11.59
C GLY A 83 -6.02 26.46 12.17
N GLU A 84 -5.79 25.41 11.38
CA GLU A 84 -5.66 24.06 11.95
C GLU A 84 -4.32 23.90 12.68
N ASN A 85 -4.35 23.22 13.82
CA ASN A 85 -3.15 22.84 14.54
C ASN A 85 -2.52 21.61 13.83
N VAL A 86 -1.31 21.79 13.31
CA VAL A 86 -0.57 20.79 12.54
C VAL A 86 0.71 20.43 13.29
N LEU A 87 0.97 19.16 13.46
CA LEU A 87 2.22 18.65 13.99
C LEU A 87 2.92 17.74 12.98
N ILE A 88 4.14 18.09 12.65
CA ILE A 88 5.05 17.25 11.88
C ILE A 88 6.01 16.59 12.86
N VAL A 89 6.09 15.26 12.86
CA VAL A 89 6.97 14.47 13.73
C VAL A 89 7.94 13.70 12.86
N CYS A 90 9.19 14.07 12.85
CA CYS A 90 10.25 13.34 12.15
C CYS A 90 11.32 12.84 13.13
N ASP A 91 12.25 12.08 12.64
CA ASP A 91 13.50 11.72 13.31
C ASP A 91 14.71 12.23 12.53
N PRO A 92 15.95 12.11 13.04
CA PRO A 92 17.13 12.65 12.35
C PRO A 92 17.35 12.12 10.93
N THR A 93 16.77 10.96 10.57
CA THR A 93 16.92 10.38 9.23
C THR A 93 15.96 10.94 8.19
N THR A 94 14.94 11.67 8.63
CA THR A 94 13.86 12.25 7.80
C THR A 94 13.71 13.76 8.01
N GLY A 95 14.74 14.41 8.54
CA GLY A 95 14.73 15.84 8.88
C GLY A 95 14.42 16.74 7.68
N ASP A 96 15.03 16.48 6.52
CA ASP A 96 14.83 17.26 5.29
C ASP A 96 13.37 17.20 4.82
N ILE A 97 12.77 16.01 4.88
CA ILE A 97 11.35 15.82 4.56
C ILE A 97 10.47 16.54 5.58
N GLY A 98 10.83 16.44 6.88
CA GLY A 98 10.14 17.17 7.95
C GLY A 98 10.16 18.67 7.72
N GLN A 99 11.30 19.23 7.33
CA GLN A 99 11.45 20.65 7.03
C GLN A 99 10.61 21.07 5.81
N ALA A 100 10.69 20.32 4.70
CA ALA A 100 9.88 20.60 3.52
C ALA A 100 8.37 20.58 3.80
N LEU A 101 7.90 19.59 4.58
CA LEU A 101 6.50 19.51 5.03
C LEU A 101 6.11 20.70 5.91
N HIS A 102 6.99 21.12 6.80
CA HIS A 102 6.77 22.29 7.68
C HIS A 102 6.63 23.57 6.88
N GLU A 103 7.52 23.82 5.92
CA GLU A 103 7.45 24.98 5.03
C GLU A 103 6.15 24.99 4.22
N ALA A 104 5.81 23.88 3.59
CA ALA A 104 4.56 23.76 2.83
C ALA A 104 3.31 23.93 3.70
N ALA A 105 3.33 23.42 4.95
CA ALA A 105 2.22 23.56 5.88
C ALA A 105 2.03 25.01 6.36
N ASN A 106 3.13 25.76 6.55
CA ASN A 106 3.09 27.18 6.93
C ASN A 106 2.44 28.06 5.86
N GLU A 107 2.44 27.66 4.60
CA GLU A 107 1.67 28.35 3.55
C GLU A 107 0.16 28.25 3.77
N ARG A 108 -0.30 27.28 4.54
CA ARG A 108 -1.73 26.96 4.73
C ARG A 108 -2.24 27.28 6.14
N SER A 109 -1.41 27.11 7.17
CA SER A 109 -1.77 27.37 8.57
C SER A 109 -0.64 28.10 9.29
N ASP A 110 -1.02 28.98 10.20
CA ASP A 110 -0.14 29.71 11.12
C ASP A 110 0.15 28.94 12.43
N ARG A 111 -0.31 27.68 12.53
CA ARG A 111 -0.23 26.85 13.75
C ARG A 111 0.46 25.52 13.47
N VAL A 112 1.64 25.61 12.87
CA VAL A 112 2.43 24.43 12.48
C VAL A 112 3.59 24.25 13.44
N LEU A 113 3.75 23.03 13.94
CA LEU A 113 4.90 22.62 14.74
C LEU A 113 5.68 21.53 14.02
N LEU A 114 7.00 21.65 14.04
CA LEU A 114 7.93 20.61 13.63
C LEU A 114 8.68 20.09 14.86
N ILE A 115 8.69 18.78 15.05
CA ILE A 115 9.46 18.12 16.11
C ILE A 115 10.36 17.06 15.49
N VAL A 116 11.64 17.12 15.84
CA VAL A 116 12.59 16.05 15.59
C VAL A 116 12.71 15.23 16.88
N MET A 117 12.17 14.01 16.89
CA MET A 117 12.26 13.11 18.03
C MET A 117 13.44 12.15 17.89
N PRO A 118 13.93 11.51 18.95
CA PRO A 118 14.89 10.42 18.85
C PRO A 118 14.38 9.31 17.92
N LYS A 119 15.28 8.76 17.07
CA LYS A 119 14.93 7.64 16.20
C LYS A 119 14.49 6.44 17.04
N ALA A 120 13.33 5.88 16.75
CA ALA A 120 12.84 4.65 17.35
C ALA A 120 13.78 3.47 17.05
N ARG A 121 13.68 2.40 17.81
CA ARG A 121 14.50 1.18 17.66
C ARG A 121 13.85 0.15 16.74
N HIS A 122 12.51 0.16 16.66
CA HIS A 122 11.73 -0.79 15.86
C HIS A 122 10.35 -0.20 15.50
N HIS A 123 9.67 -0.83 14.56
CA HIS A 123 8.30 -0.47 14.22
C HIS A 123 7.36 -0.66 15.41
N GLY A 124 6.46 0.30 15.63
CA GLY A 124 5.48 0.26 16.72
C GLY A 124 6.01 0.69 18.08
N GLU A 125 7.27 1.12 18.19
CA GLU A 125 7.76 1.76 19.42
C GLU A 125 7.02 3.07 19.67
N GLU A 126 6.56 3.25 20.91
CA GLU A 126 5.83 4.46 21.30
C GLU A 126 6.75 5.69 21.23
N PRO A 127 6.28 6.81 20.68
CA PRO A 127 7.05 8.05 20.72
C PRO A 127 7.22 8.53 22.16
N PRO A 128 8.24 9.36 22.44
CA PRO A 128 8.43 9.93 23.77
C PRO A 128 7.13 10.56 24.33
N PRO A 129 6.85 10.46 25.63
CA PRO A 129 5.60 10.94 26.22
C PRO A 129 5.25 12.40 25.88
N PRO A 130 6.19 13.36 25.84
CA PRO A 130 5.87 14.72 25.41
C PRO A 130 5.36 14.79 23.96
N VAL A 131 5.96 14.03 23.03
CA VAL A 131 5.54 13.97 21.64
C VAL A 131 4.15 13.34 21.53
N ALA A 132 3.91 12.19 22.20
CA ALA A 132 2.60 11.55 22.24
C ALA A 132 1.50 12.49 22.80
N ASN A 133 1.83 13.32 23.80
CA ASN A 133 0.91 14.30 24.35
C ASN A 133 0.57 15.40 23.35
N LEU A 134 1.57 15.92 22.64
CA LEU A 134 1.36 16.92 21.59
C LEU A 134 0.54 16.38 20.43
N MET A 135 0.79 15.15 19.96
CA MET A 135 0.02 14.50 18.90
C MET A 135 -1.48 14.46 19.22
N ARG A 136 -1.86 14.24 20.48
CA ARG A 136 -3.28 14.18 20.90
C ARG A 136 -4.00 15.52 20.84
N GLN A 137 -3.26 16.62 20.81
CA GLN A 137 -3.81 17.98 20.83
C GLN A 137 -3.96 18.56 19.42
N GLN A 138 -3.55 17.83 18.39
CA GLN A 138 -3.53 18.32 17.03
C GLN A 138 -4.75 17.88 16.23
N GLN A 139 -5.10 18.66 15.20
CA GLN A 139 -6.09 18.29 14.20
C GLN A 139 -5.44 17.49 13.07
N VAL A 140 -4.17 17.75 12.80
CA VAL A 140 -3.38 17.07 11.77
C VAL A 140 -2.04 16.61 12.34
N VAL A 141 -1.68 15.36 12.08
CA VAL A 141 -0.35 14.83 12.40
C VAL A 141 0.25 14.21 11.14
N ILE A 142 1.48 14.59 10.81
CA ILE A 142 2.24 14.00 9.70
C ILE A 142 3.54 13.45 10.29
N ALA A 143 3.80 12.16 10.10
CA ALA A 143 4.90 11.49 10.77
C ALA A 143 5.83 10.75 9.78
N PRO A 144 6.73 11.48 9.08
CA PRO A 144 7.84 10.85 8.36
C PRO A 144 8.89 10.40 9.37
N THR A 145 8.95 9.09 9.64
CA THR A 145 9.90 8.52 10.62
C THR A 145 10.54 7.25 10.06
N ARG A 146 11.75 6.94 10.49
CA ARG A 146 12.44 5.69 10.05
C ARG A 146 11.62 4.46 10.38
N TYR A 147 11.05 4.40 11.58
CA TYR A 147 10.24 3.28 12.03
C TYR A 147 8.78 3.71 12.19
N SER A 148 7.86 2.81 11.82
CA SER A 148 6.43 3.09 11.80
C SER A 148 5.87 3.42 13.18
N LEU A 149 5.13 4.53 13.26
CA LEU A 149 4.28 4.88 14.40
C LEU A 149 2.83 4.43 14.23
N THR A 150 2.45 3.90 13.05
CA THR A 150 1.06 3.64 12.63
C THR A 150 0.24 2.88 13.68
N HIS A 151 0.84 1.86 14.30
CA HIS A 151 0.14 0.99 15.25
C HIS A 151 0.40 1.32 16.73
N THR A 152 0.98 2.51 17.04
CA THR A 152 1.22 2.94 18.40
C THR A 152 -0.07 3.37 19.12
N ARG A 153 -0.02 3.39 20.46
CA ARG A 153 -1.12 3.93 21.28
C ARG A 153 -1.28 5.42 21.05
N ALA A 154 -0.17 6.14 20.83
CA ALA A 154 -0.17 7.57 20.54
C ALA A 154 -1.03 7.90 19.32
N ILE A 155 -0.82 7.18 18.18
CA ILE A 155 -1.64 7.33 16.97
C ILE A 155 -3.11 7.02 17.27
N ARG A 156 -3.42 5.86 17.88
CA ARG A 156 -4.80 5.50 18.20
C ARG A 156 -5.52 6.52 19.09
N GLN A 157 -4.82 7.08 20.06
CA GLN A 157 -5.38 8.12 20.95
C GLN A 157 -5.63 9.43 20.22
N SER A 158 -4.70 9.84 19.34
CA SER A 158 -4.85 11.06 18.53
C SER A 158 -6.02 10.94 17.54
N LEU A 159 -6.19 9.79 16.91
CA LEU A 159 -7.36 9.50 16.06
C LEU A 159 -8.68 9.57 16.84
N ARG A 160 -8.73 9.00 18.05
CA ARG A 160 -9.91 9.10 18.93
C ARG A 160 -10.22 10.55 19.30
N GLY A 161 -9.19 11.36 19.48
CA GLY A 161 -9.29 12.80 19.72
C GLY A 161 -9.78 13.61 18.51
N GLY A 162 -9.86 13.01 17.33
CA GLY A 162 -10.35 13.67 16.12
C GLY A 162 -9.26 14.03 15.12
N ALA A 163 -8.00 13.78 15.40
CA ALA A 163 -6.92 14.04 14.47
C ALA A 163 -7.07 13.21 13.17
N ARG A 164 -6.65 13.76 12.04
CA ARG A 164 -6.30 12.99 10.84
C ARG A 164 -4.80 12.86 10.76
N ILE A 165 -4.33 11.69 10.33
CA ILE A 165 -2.92 11.35 10.49
C ILE A 165 -2.38 10.71 9.22
N ALA A 166 -1.21 11.18 8.76
CA ALA A 166 -0.41 10.51 7.74
C ALA A 166 0.90 10.02 8.38
N THR A 167 1.22 8.74 8.20
CA THR A 167 2.52 8.18 8.57
C THR A 167 3.30 7.79 7.32
N MET A 168 4.63 7.95 7.36
CA MET A 168 5.52 7.69 6.23
C MET A 168 6.75 6.91 6.72
N PRO A 169 6.56 5.63 7.14
CA PRO A 169 7.65 4.84 7.71
C PRO A 169 8.70 4.50 6.65
N GLY A 170 9.97 4.66 7.01
CA GLY A 170 11.09 4.32 6.14
C GLY A 170 11.26 5.23 4.92
N MET A 171 10.58 6.37 4.88
CA MET A 171 10.66 7.32 3.79
C MET A 171 12.09 7.82 3.59
N THR A 172 12.56 7.80 2.34
CA THR A 172 13.82 8.43 1.91
C THR A 172 13.53 9.68 1.09
N ASN A 173 14.53 10.56 0.94
CA ASN A 173 14.40 11.76 0.10
C ASN A 173 14.07 11.38 -1.35
N GLU A 174 14.65 10.30 -1.88
CA GLU A 174 14.38 9.82 -3.22
C GLU A 174 12.93 9.33 -3.38
N MET A 175 12.43 8.46 -2.47
CA MET A 175 11.03 8.00 -2.48
C MET A 175 10.04 9.17 -2.36
N PHE A 176 10.39 10.17 -1.54
CA PHE A 176 9.54 11.34 -1.34
C PHE A 176 9.49 12.24 -2.58
N SER A 177 10.61 12.36 -3.30
CA SER A 177 10.76 13.27 -4.45
C SER A 177 10.31 12.67 -5.78
N ARG A 178 10.65 11.40 -6.03
CA ARG A 178 10.53 10.76 -7.35
C ARG A 178 9.82 9.40 -7.35
N GLY A 179 9.48 8.88 -6.17
CA GLY A 179 8.78 7.62 -6.01
C GLY A 179 7.27 7.81 -5.94
N GLY A 180 6.63 6.91 -5.23
CA GLY A 180 5.18 6.88 -5.07
C GLY A 180 4.54 8.17 -4.57
N MET A 181 5.33 9.08 -3.95
CA MET A 181 4.82 10.39 -3.51
C MET A 181 4.60 11.39 -4.64
N SER A 182 5.22 11.20 -5.81
CA SER A 182 5.02 12.07 -6.98
C SER A 182 3.73 11.77 -7.77
N ALA A 183 2.94 10.81 -7.34
CA ALA A 183 1.71 10.40 -8.01
C ALA A 183 0.55 11.39 -7.80
N ASP A 184 -0.39 11.39 -8.75
CA ASP A 184 -1.69 12.05 -8.58
C ASP A 184 -2.64 11.20 -7.71
N PHE A 185 -2.72 11.54 -6.42
CA PHE A 185 -3.58 10.84 -5.47
C PHE A 185 -5.08 11.05 -5.74
N THR A 186 -5.47 12.07 -6.45
CA THR A 186 -6.88 12.27 -6.87
C THR A 186 -7.26 11.21 -7.91
N LEU A 187 -6.39 11.00 -8.88
CA LEU A 187 -6.56 9.96 -9.90
C LEU A 187 -6.50 8.55 -9.28
N ILE A 188 -5.54 8.30 -8.39
CA ILE A 188 -5.44 7.02 -7.65
C ILE A 188 -6.74 6.75 -6.90
N LYS A 189 -7.27 7.73 -6.17
CA LYS A 189 -8.55 7.60 -5.47
C LYS A 189 -9.70 7.25 -6.41
N GLN A 190 -9.78 7.92 -7.56
CA GLN A 190 -10.82 7.64 -8.55
C GLN A 190 -10.73 6.18 -9.05
N LYS A 191 -9.53 5.73 -9.43
CA LYS A 191 -9.29 4.36 -9.92
C LYS A 191 -9.63 3.31 -8.85
N ILE A 192 -9.12 3.45 -7.63
CA ILE A 192 -9.39 2.51 -6.53
C ILE A 192 -10.89 2.47 -6.21
N SER A 193 -11.57 3.62 -6.18
CA SER A 193 -13.02 3.67 -5.92
C SER A 193 -13.83 2.93 -6.98
N GLY A 194 -13.37 2.94 -8.23
CA GLY A 194 -13.99 2.21 -9.35
C GLY A 194 -13.95 0.68 -9.18
N LEU A 195 -12.93 0.14 -8.49
CA LEU A 195 -12.76 -1.31 -8.29
C LEU A 195 -13.94 -1.97 -7.56
N GLY A 196 -14.62 -1.23 -6.69
CA GLY A 196 -15.76 -1.77 -5.93
C GLY A 196 -16.87 -2.35 -6.80
N THR A 197 -17.03 -1.85 -8.02
CA THR A 197 -18.00 -2.37 -8.99
C THR A 197 -17.58 -3.74 -9.51
N TYR A 198 -16.30 -3.92 -9.85
CA TYR A 198 -15.75 -5.18 -10.35
C TYR A 198 -15.74 -6.28 -9.28
N PHE A 199 -15.45 -5.94 -8.04
CA PHE A 199 -15.42 -6.91 -6.93
C PHE A 199 -16.81 -7.34 -6.44
N ARG A 200 -17.84 -6.59 -6.82
CA ARG A 200 -19.20 -6.82 -6.33
C ARG A 200 -19.68 -8.25 -6.58
N ARG A 201 -20.08 -8.94 -5.49
CA ARG A 201 -20.55 -10.32 -5.48
C ARG A 201 -19.54 -11.39 -5.86
N ARG A 202 -18.29 -11.04 -6.13
CA ARG A 202 -17.23 -12.04 -6.35
C ARG A 202 -16.86 -12.67 -5.00
N ARG A 203 -16.62 -13.98 -5.02
CA ARG A 203 -16.33 -14.77 -3.82
C ARG A 203 -15.00 -15.49 -3.89
N ILE A 204 -14.41 -15.57 -5.05
CA ILE A 204 -13.15 -16.26 -5.31
C ILE A 204 -12.24 -15.27 -6.01
N ALA A 205 -11.00 -15.25 -5.57
CA ALA A 205 -9.89 -14.60 -6.26
C ALA A 205 -8.93 -15.70 -6.76
N LYS A 206 -8.46 -15.54 -7.98
CA LYS A 206 -7.39 -16.35 -8.56
C LYS A 206 -6.31 -15.40 -9.05
N VAL A 207 -5.05 -15.72 -8.72
CA VAL A 207 -3.88 -14.95 -9.14
C VAL A 207 -2.95 -15.89 -9.89
N THR A 208 -2.54 -15.47 -11.07
CA THR A 208 -1.59 -16.20 -11.91
C THR A 208 -0.50 -15.27 -12.42
N SER A 209 0.71 -15.80 -12.64
CA SER A 209 1.80 -15.09 -13.31
C SER A 209 2.57 -16.01 -14.24
N GLU A 210 3.31 -15.43 -15.17
CA GLU A 210 4.17 -16.19 -16.10
C GLU A 210 5.25 -16.99 -15.39
N LEU A 211 5.72 -16.51 -14.23
CA LEU A 211 6.75 -17.19 -13.44
C LEU A 211 6.22 -18.35 -12.58
N GLY A 212 4.92 -18.64 -12.65
CA GLY A 212 4.33 -19.83 -12.05
C GLY A 212 3.51 -19.58 -10.79
N THR A 213 3.18 -18.35 -10.44
CA THR A 213 2.11 -18.11 -9.46
C THR A 213 0.81 -18.69 -10.01
N ASP A 214 0.17 -19.56 -9.26
CA ASP A 214 -1.20 -20.05 -9.47
C ASP A 214 -1.81 -20.35 -8.10
N VAL A 215 -2.52 -19.36 -7.56
CA VAL A 215 -3.12 -19.43 -6.24
C VAL A 215 -4.56 -19.00 -6.29
N THR A 216 -5.41 -19.69 -5.54
CA THR A 216 -6.85 -19.41 -5.45
C THR A 216 -7.27 -19.34 -3.99
N PHE A 217 -8.16 -18.40 -3.67
CA PHE A 217 -8.69 -18.21 -2.31
C PHE A 217 -10.08 -17.60 -2.31
N GLU A 218 -10.80 -17.82 -1.21
CA GLU A 218 -12.12 -17.22 -1.01
C GLU A 218 -11.99 -15.79 -0.45
N VAL A 219 -12.90 -14.92 -0.91
CA VAL A 219 -12.99 -13.53 -0.45
C VAL A 219 -14.42 -13.15 -0.10
N ASN A 220 -14.59 -12.26 0.85
CA ASN A 220 -15.83 -11.54 1.03
C ASN A 220 -15.71 -10.17 0.33
N TRP A 221 -16.36 -10.01 -0.81
CA TRP A 221 -16.26 -8.80 -1.62
C TRP A 221 -16.56 -7.48 -0.88
N ARG A 222 -17.27 -7.51 0.26
CA ARG A 222 -17.54 -6.34 1.11
C ARG A 222 -16.35 -5.92 1.98
N GLU A 223 -15.36 -6.77 2.10
CA GLU A 223 -14.21 -6.58 2.99
C GLU A 223 -12.99 -6.00 2.27
N TRP A 224 -13.08 -5.82 0.95
CA TRP A 224 -12.03 -5.13 0.20
C TRP A 224 -11.78 -3.75 0.79
N LYS A 225 -10.53 -3.47 1.09
CA LYS A 225 -10.05 -2.16 1.52
C LYS A 225 -9.70 -1.34 0.28
N LEU A 226 -10.52 -0.33 0.02
CA LEU A 226 -10.42 0.56 -1.14
C LEU A 226 -10.18 2.01 -0.69
N ASP A 227 -9.68 2.20 0.49
CA ASP A 227 -9.45 3.50 1.13
C ASP A 227 -7.96 3.87 1.25
N ASP A 228 -7.04 2.96 0.90
CA ASP A 228 -5.61 3.28 0.80
C ASP A 228 -5.29 4.03 -0.51
N ASN A 229 -5.82 5.24 -0.61
CA ASN A 229 -5.77 6.08 -1.81
C ASN A 229 -5.04 7.42 -1.58
N GLY A 230 -4.43 7.62 -0.41
CA GLY A 230 -3.67 8.81 -0.05
C GLY A 230 -4.49 10.02 0.39
N ILE A 231 -5.81 10.02 0.24
CA ILE A 231 -6.65 11.15 0.66
C ILE A 231 -7.10 10.97 2.10
N CYS A 232 -6.58 11.82 2.98
CA CYS A 232 -6.81 11.80 4.42
C CYS A 232 -7.28 13.19 4.90
N ASN A 233 -8.44 13.63 4.42
CA ASN A 233 -8.93 15.00 4.56
C ASN A 233 -10.09 15.17 5.54
N ARG A 234 -10.45 14.12 6.31
CA ARG A 234 -11.51 14.15 7.31
C ARG A 234 -11.00 13.73 8.69
N PRO A 235 -11.58 14.21 9.78
CA PRO A 235 -11.23 13.78 11.13
C PRO A 235 -11.26 12.25 11.29
N LYS A 236 -10.37 11.73 12.12
CA LYS A 236 -10.21 10.31 12.47
C LYS A 236 -9.77 9.42 11.31
N MET A 237 -9.28 9.98 10.20
CA MET A 237 -8.64 9.22 9.14
C MET A 237 -7.17 8.97 9.45
N LEU A 238 -6.70 7.82 9.01
CA LEU A 238 -5.30 7.42 9.03
C LEU A 238 -4.91 6.93 7.64
N THR A 239 -3.77 7.35 7.15
CA THR A 239 -3.19 6.83 5.90
C THR A 239 -1.69 6.61 6.08
N ASN A 240 -1.13 5.67 5.31
CA ASN A 240 0.29 5.62 5.02
C ASN A 240 0.53 6.33 3.68
N LEU A 241 1.61 7.10 3.57
CA LEU A 241 2.05 7.72 2.34
C LEU A 241 3.48 7.25 2.01
N PRO A 242 3.78 6.91 0.73
CA PRO A 242 2.87 6.91 -0.40
C PRO A 242 1.74 5.89 -0.24
N ALA A 243 0.64 6.15 -0.91
CA ALA A 243 -0.53 5.30 -0.92
C ALA A 243 -0.81 4.79 -2.34
N GLY A 244 -1.81 3.96 -2.48
CA GLY A 244 -2.25 3.44 -3.78
C GLY A 244 -2.22 1.93 -3.82
N LYS A 245 -3.04 1.26 -3.00
CA LYS A 245 -3.25 -0.18 -3.07
C LYS A 245 -4.71 -0.54 -2.77
N ALA A 246 -5.12 -1.69 -3.26
CA ALA A 246 -6.34 -2.36 -2.83
C ALA A 246 -5.97 -3.69 -2.20
N PHE A 247 -6.61 -4.04 -1.07
CA PHE A 247 -6.26 -5.27 -0.36
C PHE A 247 -7.44 -5.88 0.36
N ILE A 248 -7.30 -7.17 0.70
CA ILE A 248 -8.29 -7.95 1.42
C ILE A 248 -7.59 -8.99 2.28
N MET A 249 -8.22 -9.37 3.39
CA MET A 249 -7.86 -10.57 4.12
C MET A 249 -8.60 -11.75 3.48
N PRO A 250 -7.90 -12.74 2.89
CA PRO A 250 -8.53 -13.97 2.42
C PRO A 250 -9.28 -14.67 3.55
N ARG A 251 -10.32 -15.43 3.19
CA ARG A 251 -10.97 -16.27 4.19
C ARG A 251 -9.95 -17.28 4.75
N GLU A 252 -9.84 -17.31 6.05
CA GLU A 252 -8.90 -18.21 6.74
C GLU A 252 -9.07 -19.66 6.26
N GLY A 253 -7.97 -20.33 5.99
CA GLY A 253 -7.93 -21.69 5.48
C GLY A 253 -8.32 -21.88 4.01
N SER A 254 -8.64 -20.83 3.26
CA SER A 254 -9.13 -20.98 1.88
C SER A 254 -8.07 -20.88 0.79
N MET A 255 -6.89 -20.34 1.10
CA MET A 255 -5.85 -20.13 0.09
C MET A 255 -5.11 -21.43 -0.21
N ASN A 256 -5.04 -21.78 -1.50
CA ASN A 256 -4.35 -22.97 -1.97
C ASN A 256 -3.65 -22.69 -3.30
N GLY A 257 -2.47 -23.26 -3.47
CA GLY A 257 -1.69 -23.16 -4.70
C GLY A 257 -0.25 -22.73 -4.47
N THR A 258 0.32 -22.08 -5.46
CA THR A 258 1.72 -21.65 -5.48
C THR A 258 1.80 -20.13 -5.66
N VAL A 259 2.64 -19.47 -4.88
CA VAL A 259 3.01 -18.07 -5.06
C VAL A 259 4.49 -18.00 -5.39
N VAL A 260 4.83 -17.35 -6.50
CA VAL A 260 6.22 -17.06 -6.88
C VAL A 260 6.46 -15.56 -6.66
N ILE A 261 7.43 -15.25 -5.82
CA ILE A 261 7.84 -13.89 -5.48
C ILE A 261 9.07 -13.56 -6.28
N ASP A 262 8.99 -12.56 -7.12
CA ASP A 262 10.02 -12.11 -8.06
C ASP A 262 10.39 -10.63 -7.89
N GLY A 263 9.76 -9.93 -6.96
CA GLY A 263 9.97 -8.51 -6.71
C GLY A 263 10.82 -8.25 -5.47
N SER A 264 10.19 -8.23 -4.31
CA SER A 264 10.85 -7.97 -3.04
C SER A 264 10.31 -8.87 -1.92
N TRP A 265 11.16 -9.11 -0.92
CA TRP A 265 10.78 -9.71 0.35
C TRP A 265 11.29 -8.83 1.50
N GLU A 266 10.37 -8.30 2.30
CA GLU A 266 10.65 -7.30 3.33
C GLU A 266 11.45 -6.11 2.77
N ALA A 267 12.67 -5.91 3.25
CA ALA A 267 13.54 -4.80 2.85
C ALA A 267 14.56 -5.17 1.75
N ASN A 268 14.36 -6.29 1.04
CA ASN A 268 15.31 -6.78 0.05
C ASN A 268 14.63 -7.01 -1.30
N LEU A 269 15.29 -6.60 -2.37
CA LEU A 269 14.95 -7.06 -3.71
C LEU A 269 15.37 -8.54 -3.83
N VAL A 270 14.58 -9.30 -4.56
CA VAL A 270 14.78 -10.74 -4.75
C VAL A 270 15.66 -10.98 -5.98
N ASP A 271 16.85 -11.55 -5.79
CA ASP A 271 17.76 -11.89 -6.89
C ASP A 271 17.31 -13.16 -7.63
N GLU A 272 16.75 -14.13 -6.89
CA GLU A 272 16.21 -15.39 -7.41
C GLU A 272 14.76 -15.57 -6.94
N PRO A 273 13.82 -15.97 -7.81
CA PRO A 273 12.44 -16.15 -7.42
C PRO A 273 12.26 -17.10 -6.23
N ILE A 274 11.43 -16.68 -5.28
CA ILE A 274 11.06 -17.47 -4.10
C ILE A 274 9.70 -18.10 -4.35
N THR A 275 9.58 -19.40 -4.16
CA THR A 275 8.32 -20.11 -4.34
C THR A 275 7.74 -20.53 -2.99
N LEU A 276 6.52 -20.10 -2.71
CA LEU A 276 5.73 -20.52 -1.57
C LEU A 276 4.72 -21.57 -2.01
N ILE A 277 4.69 -22.72 -1.34
CA ILE A 277 3.64 -23.73 -1.50
C ILE A 277 2.61 -23.52 -0.40
N ILE A 278 1.36 -23.33 -0.78
CA ILE A 278 0.30 -22.94 0.14
C ILE A 278 -0.80 -24.00 0.13
N GLU A 279 -1.15 -24.50 1.32
CA GLU A 279 -2.26 -25.43 1.54
C GLU A 279 -3.10 -24.93 2.72
N ASN A 280 -4.41 -24.86 2.52
CA ASN A 280 -5.37 -24.43 3.56
C ASN A 280 -4.97 -23.11 4.24
N GLY A 281 -4.50 -22.15 3.47
CA GLY A 281 -4.10 -20.83 3.96
C GLY A 281 -2.75 -20.77 4.68
N MET A 282 -1.98 -21.85 4.68
CA MET A 282 -0.68 -21.92 5.35
C MET A 282 0.45 -22.20 4.36
N VAL A 283 1.57 -21.55 4.54
CA VAL A 283 2.80 -21.84 3.80
C VAL A 283 3.40 -23.13 4.31
N MET A 284 3.34 -24.17 3.49
CA MET A 284 3.85 -25.50 3.79
C MET A 284 5.33 -25.66 3.44
N ASP A 285 5.79 -24.95 2.41
CA ASP A 285 7.18 -24.98 1.98
C ASP A 285 7.59 -23.66 1.34
N VAL A 286 8.85 -23.28 1.50
CA VAL A 286 9.48 -22.10 0.90
C VAL A 286 10.69 -22.56 0.10
N LYS A 287 10.69 -22.40 -1.22
CA LYS A 287 11.76 -22.81 -2.12
C LYS A 287 12.41 -21.59 -2.76
N GLY A 288 13.66 -21.71 -3.15
CA GLY A 288 14.45 -20.65 -3.79
C GLY A 288 15.84 -20.58 -3.15
N GLY A 289 16.59 -19.53 -3.50
CA GLY A 289 17.98 -19.35 -3.09
C GLY A 289 18.19 -19.04 -1.59
N THR A 290 19.18 -18.20 -1.31
CA THR A 290 19.60 -17.86 0.06
C THR A 290 18.50 -17.15 0.86
N ILE A 291 17.69 -16.30 0.20
CA ILE A 291 16.58 -15.58 0.86
C ILE A 291 15.53 -16.57 1.36
N ALA A 292 15.17 -17.60 0.58
CA ALA A 292 14.21 -18.61 1.01
C ALA A 292 14.70 -19.39 2.26
N ALA A 293 16.00 -19.64 2.36
CA ALA A 293 16.58 -20.26 3.55
C ALA A 293 16.49 -19.33 4.78
N ALA A 294 16.74 -18.03 4.59
CA ALA A 294 16.61 -17.02 5.64
C ALA A 294 15.15 -16.92 6.12
N ILE A 295 14.18 -16.91 5.22
CA ILE A 295 12.74 -16.89 5.54
C ILE A 295 12.36 -18.09 6.43
N ARG A 296 12.77 -19.31 6.04
CA ARG A 296 12.49 -20.51 6.84
C ARG A 296 13.08 -20.41 8.24
N GLN A 297 14.30 -19.90 8.35
CA GLN A 297 14.95 -19.71 9.65
C GLN A 297 14.22 -18.67 10.50
N GLU A 298 13.92 -17.51 9.93
CA GLU A 298 13.27 -16.40 10.64
C GLU A 298 11.89 -16.78 11.15
N PHE A 299 11.06 -17.39 10.31
CA PHE A 299 9.74 -17.87 10.71
C PHE A 299 9.83 -18.98 11.75
N GLY A 300 10.82 -19.87 11.63
CA GLY A 300 11.10 -20.87 12.65
C GLY A 300 11.49 -20.25 14.01
N GLU A 301 12.29 -19.21 14.02
CA GLU A 301 12.64 -18.46 15.24
C GLU A 301 11.43 -17.66 15.79
N ALA A 302 10.64 -17.05 14.93
CA ALA A 302 9.41 -16.35 15.34
C ALA A 302 8.42 -17.34 15.99
N ALA A 303 8.22 -18.51 15.39
CA ALA A 303 7.37 -19.55 15.95
C ALA A 303 7.80 -20.00 17.36
N LYS A 304 9.12 -20.12 17.62
CA LYS A 304 9.65 -20.49 18.93
C LYS A 304 9.29 -19.48 20.04
N ARG A 305 9.11 -18.21 19.68
CA ARG A 305 8.75 -17.12 20.62
C ARG A 305 7.26 -17.10 20.97
N LEU A 306 6.43 -17.79 20.21
CA LEU A 306 5.00 -17.87 20.43
C LEU A 306 4.62 -19.04 21.36
N ARG A 307 3.42 -18.94 21.96
CA ARG A 307 2.83 -20.08 22.68
C ARG A 307 2.63 -21.25 21.72
N THR A 308 2.75 -22.47 22.21
CA THR A 308 2.70 -23.69 21.38
C THR A 308 1.49 -23.73 20.44
N LYS A 309 0.31 -23.31 20.92
CA LYS A 309 -0.92 -23.27 20.13
C LYS A 309 -0.94 -22.20 19.02
N ASP A 310 -0.08 -21.21 19.10
CA ASP A 310 -0.05 -20.07 18.20
C ASP A 310 1.15 -20.13 17.23
N ARG A 311 1.99 -21.19 17.32
CA ARG A 311 3.23 -21.32 16.54
C ARG A 311 3.01 -21.47 15.05
N GLU A 312 1.93 -22.13 14.66
CA GLU A 312 1.59 -22.34 13.26
C GLU A 312 1.14 -21.04 12.59
N ASN A 313 0.61 -20.07 13.37
CA ASN A 313 0.09 -18.82 12.83
C ASN A 313 1.12 -17.97 12.11
N VAL A 314 2.43 -18.17 12.37
CA VAL A 314 3.49 -17.44 11.61
C VAL A 314 3.51 -17.81 10.13
N TRP A 315 2.95 -18.96 9.75
CA TRP A 315 2.91 -19.44 8.38
C TRP A 315 1.58 -19.14 7.68
N THR A 316 0.67 -18.42 8.34
CA THR A 316 -0.65 -18.11 7.79
C THR A 316 -0.58 -16.98 6.77
N MET A 317 -1.15 -17.21 5.59
CA MET A 317 -1.37 -16.18 4.57
C MET A 317 -2.49 -15.26 5.04
N ALA A 318 -2.14 -14.04 5.42
CA ALA A 318 -3.06 -13.15 6.14
C ALA A 318 -3.69 -12.06 5.26
N GLU A 319 -3.00 -11.61 4.24
CA GLU A 319 -3.41 -10.51 3.38
C GLU A 319 -3.10 -10.83 1.91
N PHE A 320 -3.91 -10.32 1.01
CA PHE A 320 -3.63 -10.23 -0.40
C PHE A 320 -3.94 -8.81 -0.86
N GLY A 321 -3.06 -8.23 -1.63
CA GLY A 321 -3.28 -6.93 -2.21
C GLY A 321 -2.52 -6.71 -3.50
N PHE A 322 -2.83 -5.60 -4.16
CA PHE A 322 -2.14 -5.17 -5.36
C PHE A 322 -1.99 -3.66 -5.43
N GLY A 323 -0.90 -3.23 -6.05
CA GLY A 323 -0.53 -1.83 -6.19
C GLY A 323 -1.29 -1.13 -7.31
N MET A 324 -1.60 0.13 -7.08
CA MET A 324 -2.35 1.02 -7.98
C MET A 324 -1.63 2.36 -8.22
N ASN A 325 -0.42 2.54 -7.68
CA ASN A 325 0.35 3.76 -7.80
C ASN A 325 1.36 3.63 -8.96
N PRO A 326 1.18 4.39 -10.06
CA PRO A 326 2.03 4.27 -11.24
C PRO A 326 3.45 4.83 -11.03
N GLN A 327 3.65 5.65 -10.01
CA GLN A 327 4.95 6.26 -9.71
C GLN A 327 5.74 5.48 -8.64
N ALA A 328 5.09 4.56 -7.93
CA ALA A 328 5.77 3.71 -6.97
C ALA A 328 6.77 2.77 -7.66
N ARG A 329 7.89 2.51 -7.01
CA ARG A 329 9.00 1.71 -7.53
C ARG A 329 9.22 0.49 -6.66
N LEU A 330 9.79 -0.55 -7.25
CA LEU A 330 10.37 -1.65 -6.47
C LEU A 330 11.75 -1.19 -5.99
N SER A 331 11.86 -0.95 -4.70
CA SER A 331 13.05 -0.39 -4.07
C SER A 331 13.57 -1.24 -2.90
N GLY A 332 12.88 -2.33 -2.57
CA GLY A 332 13.10 -3.05 -1.33
C GLY A 332 12.53 -2.32 -0.10
N ASN A 333 11.68 -1.32 -0.31
CA ASN A 333 10.94 -0.70 0.78
C ASN A 333 9.47 -1.12 0.70
N VAL A 334 9.05 -1.94 1.64
CA VAL A 334 7.68 -2.50 1.69
C VAL A 334 6.61 -1.44 1.54
N LEU A 335 6.81 -0.23 2.12
CA LEU A 335 5.82 0.84 2.01
C LEU A 335 5.58 1.28 0.56
N GLU A 336 6.61 1.27 -0.29
CA GLU A 336 6.51 1.67 -1.68
C GLU A 336 6.21 0.48 -2.59
N ASP A 337 6.90 -0.66 -2.36
CA ASP A 337 6.83 -1.84 -3.21
C ASP A 337 5.38 -2.37 -3.35
N GLU A 338 4.63 -2.43 -2.24
CA GLU A 338 3.23 -2.87 -2.22
C GLU A 338 2.25 -1.90 -2.92
N LYS A 339 2.71 -0.71 -3.29
CA LYS A 339 1.89 0.29 -3.98
C LYS A 339 2.11 0.31 -5.49
N ARG A 340 3.20 -0.30 -5.97
CA ARG A 340 3.55 -0.24 -7.39
C ARG A 340 2.43 -0.82 -8.26
N LEU A 341 2.01 -0.05 -9.26
CA LEU A 341 1.00 -0.50 -10.22
C LEU A 341 1.49 -1.74 -10.96
N GLY A 342 0.62 -2.76 -11.03
CA GLY A 342 0.89 -4.02 -11.70
C GLY A 342 1.61 -5.08 -10.85
N THR A 343 1.83 -4.83 -9.55
CA THR A 343 2.35 -5.84 -8.62
C THR A 343 1.26 -6.33 -7.67
N CYS A 344 1.39 -7.60 -7.27
CA CYS A 344 0.61 -8.18 -6.17
C CYS A 344 1.52 -8.47 -4.99
N TYR A 345 0.96 -8.52 -3.79
CA TYR A 345 1.65 -8.94 -2.58
C TYR A 345 0.75 -9.84 -1.71
N PHE A 346 1.38 -10.62 -0.88
CA PHE A 346 0.72 -11.59 -0.01
C PHE A 346 1.20 -11.48 1.42
#